data_50c577288ae028e002b07faaeebf2fa0
#
_entry.id   50c577288ae028e002b07faaeebf2fa0
#
_cell.length_a   1.000
_cell.length_b   1.000
_cell.length_c   1.000
_cell.angle_alpha   90.00
_cell.angle_beta   90.00
_cell.angle_gamma   90.00
#
_symmetry.space_group_name_H-M   'P 1'
#
loop_
_entity.id
_entity.type
_entity.pdbx_description
1 polymer ?
#
loop_
_entity_poly.entity_id
_entity_poly.type
_entity_poly.pdbx_seq_one_letter_code
_entity_poly.pdbx_strand_id
1 'polypeptide(L)'
;MRKMKIEKKLCALALFSAVMCLSGFGGEKKPKAGRLNSLSYGYTALAVGLGTPASLPWGNDWDVFGLQLNLVYGECRHLRGVQVSGIANVAVCEMRGVQAAFLFDYTPHDAWGWQFALGGTYANRVFGLQSALGVSFTKELHGAQIGIVNYAEKCPGGFQIGLVNIIMDNQFPLIPFFNCYF
;
A
#
# COMPACT_ATOMS: atom_id res chain seq x y z
N MET A 1 27.55 -9.67 -9.76
CA MET A 1 26.09 -9.83 -9.54
C MET A 1 25.62 -9.62 -8.10
N ARG A 2 26.36 -10.01 -7.06
CA ARG A 2 25.92 -9.86 -5.64
C ARG A 2 25.94 -8.40 -5.12
N LYS A 3 26.87 -7.55 -5.58
CA LYS A 3 26.96 -6.12 -5.18
C LYS A 3 25.78 -5.26 -5.69
N MET A 4 25.32 -5.48 -6.91
CA MET A 4 24.17 -4.75 -7.47
C MET A 4 22.84 -5.02 -6.74
N LYS A 5 22.68 -6.19 -6.11
CA LYS A 5 21.50 -6.53 -5.31
C LYS A 5 21.44 -5.77 -3.98
N ILE A 6 22.60 -5.39 -3.44
CA ILE A 6 22.70 -4.69 -2.15
C ILE A 6 22.41 -3.20 -2.33
N GLU A 7 22.91 -2.57 -3.39
CA GLU A 7 22.68 -1.13 -3.64
C GLU A 7 21.23 -0.83 -4.01
N LYS A 8 20.56 -1.72 -4.76
CA LYS A 8 19.14 -1.57 -5.09
C LYS A 8 18.23 -1.71 -3.88
N LYS A 9 18.59 -2.58 -2.92
CA LYS A 9 17.88 -2.68 -1.63
C LYS A 9 18.11 -1.44 -0.75
N LEU A 10 19.31 -0.86 -0.80
CA LEU A 10 19.63 0.35 -0.03
C LEU A 10 18.89 1.59 -0.58
N CYS A 11 18.78 1.76 -1.88
CA CYS A 11 18.03 2.88 -2.46
C CYS A 11 16.52 2.78 -2.19
N ALA A 12 15.93 1.59 -2.32
CA ALA A 12 14.53 1.39 -1.99
C ALA A 12 14.27 1.53 -0.47
N LEU A 13 15.21 1.05 0.37
CA LEU A 13 15.14 1.22 1.83
C LEU A 13 15.33 2.68 2.25
N ALA A 14 16.19 3.45 1.58
CA ALA A 14 16.44 4.85 1.89
C ALA A 14 15.24 5.74 1.55
N LEU A 15 14.59 5.52 0.42
CA LEU A 15 13.34 6.21 0.06
C LEU A 15 12.19 5.81 1.01
N PHE A 16 12.11 4.54 1.39
CA PHE A 16 11.10 4.03 2.31
C PHE A 16 11.36 4.51 3.75
N SER A 17 12.62 4.54 4.19
CA SER A 17 13.05 5.06 5.50
C SER A 17 12.77 6.55 5.65
N ALA A 18 12.92 7.36 4.60
CA ALA A 18 12.62 8.78 4.63
C ALA A 18 11.10 9.05 4.79
N VAL A 19 10.25 8.23 4.17
CA VAL A 19 8.80 8.31 4.32
C VAL A 19 8.35 7.81 5.69
N MET A 20 8.98 6.76 6.23
CA MET A 20 8.69 6.20 7.56
C MET A 20 9.20 7.08 8.71
N CYS A 21 10.29 7.85 8.53
CA CYS A 21 10.74 8.82 9.51
C CYS A 21 9.78 10.01 9.67
N LEU A 22 9.08 10.39 8.60
CA LEU A 22 8.05 11.44 8.65
C LEU A 22 6.75 10.97 9.33
N SER A 23 6.48 9.66 9.36
CA SER A 23 5.26 9.10 9.94
C SER A 23 5.40 8.60 11.38
N GLY A 24 6.60 8.67 11.99
CA GLY A 24 6.80 8.19 13.36
C GLY A 24 6.62 6.67 13.54
N PHE A 25 6.62 5.89 12.46
CA PHE A 25 6.42 4.44 12.46
C PHE A 25 7.74 3.68 12.66
N GLY A 26 8.44 3.99 13.74
CA GLY A 26 9.63 3.25 14.19
C GLY A 26 9.32 2.41 15.43
N GLY A 27 8.68 1.28 15.26
CA GLY A 27 8.45 0.39 16.39
C GLY A 27 7.62 -0.83 16.03
N GLU A 28 8.26 -1.85 15.48
CA GLU A 28 7.72 -3.20 15.39
C GLU A 28 7.48 -3.75 16.81
N LYS A 29 6.34 -3.42 17.40
CA LYS A 29 5.88 -4.12 18.60
C LYS A 29 5.33 -5.47 18.14
N LYS A 30 6.17 -6.52 18.22
CA LYS A 30 5.70 -7.91 18.18
C LYS A 30 4.54 -8.04 19.16
N PRO A 31 3.39 -8.59 18.74
CA PRO A 31 2.29 -8.85 19.65
C PRO A 31 2.79 -9.84 20.71
N LYS A 32 2.81 -9.42 21.96
CA LYS A 32 3.05 -10.32 23.08
C LYS A 32 1.91 -11.34 23.10
N ALA A 33 2.24 -12.59 22.86
CA ALA A 33 1.35 -13.71 23.13
C ALA A 33 1.03 -13.72 24.64
N GLY A 34 -0.10 -13.16 24.99
CA GLY A 34 -0.51 -13.04 26.38
C GLY A 34 -1.95 -12.57 26.50
N ARG A 35 -2.83 -13.55 26.73
CA ARG A 35 -4.24 -13.41 27.12
C ARG A 35 -5.19 -13.00 26.01
N LEU A 36 -5.88 -14.00 25.47
CA LEU A 36 -7.19 -13.92 24.80
C LEU A 36 -8.25 -13.28 25.72
N ASN A 37 -8.15 -12.00 25.93
CA ASN A 37 -9.34 -11.24 26.26
C ASN A 37 -9.98 -10.92 24.90
N SER A 38 -11.23 -11.27 24.73
CA SER A 38 -12.08 -10.91 23.61
C SER A 38 -12.01 -9.39 23.40
N LEU A 39 -11.02 -8.93 22.66
CA LEU A 39 -10.96 -7.57 22.14
C LEU A 39 -12.10 -7.52 21.14
N SER A 40 -13.16 -6.86 21.52
CA SER A 40 -14.26 -6.47 20.67
C SER A 40 -13.67 -5.60 19.55
N TYR A 41 -13.29 -6.22 18.44
CA TYR A 41 -12.93 -5.49 17.24
C TYR A 41 -14.15 -4.70 16.79
N GLY A 42 -14.03 -3.38 16.75
CA GLY A 42 -15.10 -2.52 16.29
C GLY A 42 -15.25 -2.63 14.78
N TYR A 43 -16.49 -2.76 14.32
CA TYR A 43 -16.84 -2.62 12.92
C TYR A 43 -17.49 -1.26 12.72
N THR A 44 -17.13 -0.54 11.66
CA THR A 44 -17.79 0.70 11.29
C THR A 44 -18.11 0.73 9.80
N ALA A 45 -19.30 1.24 9.47
CA ALA A 45 -19.68 1.50 8.09
C ALA A 45 -19.22 2.89 7.63
N LEU A 46 -18.98 3.82 8.57
CA LEU A 46 -18.53 5.17 8.28
C LEU A 46 -17.49 5.59 9.32
N ALA A 47 -16.35 6.03 8.85
CA ALA A 47 -15.33 6.67 9.67
C ALA A 47 -14.97 8.02 9.06
N VAL A 48 -14.92 9.07 9.89
CA VAL A 48 -14.58 10.43 9.45
C VAL A 48 -13.67 11.06 10.48
N GLY A 49 -12.60 11.71 10.04
CA GLY A 49 -11.68 12.36 10.96
C GLY A 49 -10.68 13.30 10.30
N LEU A 50 -9.93 13.99 11.16
CA LEU A 50 -8.75 14.74 10.72
C LEU A 50 -7.62 13.77 10.37
N GLY A 51 -7.54 12.66 11.08
CA GLY A 51 -6.55 11.61 10.93
C GLY A 51 -6.61 10.67 12.12
N THR A 52 -6.32 9.38 11.93
CA THR A 52 -6.25 8.43 13.03
C THR A 52 -5.07 8.77 13.97
N PRO A 53 -5.23 8.74 15.31
CA PRO A 53 -6.40 8.25 16.04
C PRO A 53 -7.54 9.28 16.22
N ALA A 54 -7.40 10.52 15.75
CA ALA A 54 -8.40 11.58 15.89
C ALA A 54 -9.52 11.47 14.84
N SER A 55 -10.16 10.33 14.77
CA SER A 55 -11.28 10.01 13.88
C SER A 55 -12.48 9.51 14.69
N LEU A 56 -13.65 9.56 14.09
CA LEU A 56 -14.86 8.94 14.62
C LEU A 56 -15.14 7.65 13.82
N PRO A 57 -15.19 6.49 14.45
CA PRO A 57 -14.89 6.20 15.86
C PRO A 57 -13.43 6.38 16.24
N TRP A 58 -13.13 6.64 17.52
CA TRP A 58 -11.77 6.85 18.03
C TRP A 58 -10.90 5.61 17.92
N GLY A 59 -9.65 5.80 17.51
CA GLY A 59 -8.64 4.75 17.42
C GLY A 59 -8.39 4.29 15.99
N ASN A 60 -7.48 3.34 15.84
CA ASN A 60 -7.03 2.77 14.57
C ASN A 60 -7.29 1.26 14.44
N ASP A 61 -7.91 0.64 15.46
CA ASP A 61 -8.18 -0.80 15.52
C ASP A 61 -9.55 -1.18 14.91
N TRP A 62 -10.07 -0.38 13.99
CA TRP A 62 -11.36 -0.58 13.37
C TRP A 62 -11.25 -1.30 12.04
N ASP A 63 -12.20 -2.22 11.82
CA ASP A 63 -12.47 -2.79 10.51
C ASP A 63 -13.53 -1.91 9.82
N VAL A 64 -13.17 -1.33 8.68
CA VAL A 64 -14.06 -0.42 7.94
C VAL A 64 -14.80 -1.20 6.86
N PHE A 65 -16.14 -1.26 6.99
CA PHE A 65 -17.03 -1.85 6.01
C PHE A 65 -17.87 -0.74 5.36
N GLY A 66 -17.30 0.02 4.44
CA GLY A 66 -18.00 1.10 3.78
C GLY A 66 -17.10 2.27 3.45
N LEU A 67 -17.28 3.42 4.08
CA LEU A 67 -16.57 4.65 3.73
C LEU A 67 -15.72 5.17 4.90
N GLN A 68 -14.45 5.42 4.62
CA GLN A 68 -13.57 6.14 5.53
C GLN A 68 -13.04 7.41 4.85
N LEU A 69 -13.29 8.55 5.47
CA LEU A 69 -12.84 9.85 5.01
C LEU A 69 -11.96 10.51 6.07
N ASN A 70 -10.73 10.82 5.71
CA ASN A 70 -9.80 11.51 6.59
C ASN A 70 -9.17 12.71 5.89
N LEU A 71 -9.05 13.82 6.60
CA LEU A 71 -8.44 15.01 6.00
C LEU A 71 -6.93 14.85 5.78
N VAL A 72 -6.25 14.18 6.70
CA VAL A 72 -4.79 14.01 6.64
C VAL A 72 -4.42 12.55 6.44
N TYR A 73 -4.69 11.70 7.43
CA TYR A 73 -4.20 10.33 7.46
C TYR A 73 -5.28 9.35 7.88
N GLY A 74 -5.46 8.29 7.11
CA GLY A 74 -6.40 7.22 7.40
C GLY A 74 -5.71 5.89 7.66
N GLU A 75 -5.96 5.30 8.83
CA GLU A 75 -5.51 3.95 9.16
C GLU A 75 -6.70 3.09 9.55
N CYS A 76 -6.73 1.86 9.06
CA CYS A 76 -7.68 0.84 9.47
C CYS A 76 -7.00 -0.54 9.42
N ARG A 77 -7.56 -1.53 10.11
CA ARG A 77 -7.04 -2.90 10.05
C ARG A 77 -7.45 -3.58 8.75
N HIS A 78 -8.72 -3.74 8.55
CA HIS A 78 -9.29 -4.28 7.33
C HIS A 78 -10.16 -3.22 6.66
N LEU A 79 -9.90 -2.97 5.40
CA LEU A 79 -10.73 -2.11 4.58
C LEU A 79 -11.60 -2.98 3.66
N ARG A 80 -12.93 -2.82 3.77
CA ARG A 80 -13.88 -3.35 2.80
C ARG A 80 -14.79 -2.23 2.33
N GLY A 81 -14.40 -1.53 1.28
CA GLY A 81 -15.11 -0.37 0.79
C GLY A 81 -14.18 0.70 0.24
N VAL A 82 -14.39 1.94 0.64
CA VAL A 82 -13.67 3.10 0.12
C VAL A 82 -12.96 3.84 1.25
N GLN A 83 -11.68 4.10 1.08
CA GLN A 83 -10.89 4.92 1.99
C GLN A 83 -10.29 6.09 1.20
N VAL A 84 -10.55 7.30 1.66
CA VAL A 84 -10.01 8.52 1.05
C VAL A 84 -9.35 9.37 2.12
N SER A 85 -8.11 9.78 1.87
CA SER A 85 -7.39 10.67 2.78
C SER A 85 -6.65 11.75 2.01
N GLY A 86 -6.50 12.90 2.65
CA GLY A 86 -5.80 14.03 2.05
C GLY A 86 -4.30 13.77 1.84
N ILE A 87 -3.65 13.02 2.70
CA ILE A 87 -2.21 12.75 2.57
C ILE A 87 -1.93 11.27 2.35
N ALA A 88 -2.31 10.40 3.28
CA ALA A 88 -1.99 8.99 3.18
C ALA A 88 -3.07 8.06 3.75
N ASN A 89 -3.17 6.86 3.18
CA ASN A 89 -3.98 5.77 3.66
C ASN A 89 -3.11 4.57 4.04
N VAL A 90 -3.52 3.88 5.10
CA VAL A 90 -2.91 2.62 5.52
C VAL A 90 -4.00 1.59 5.83
N ALA A 91 -3.95 0.44 5.17
CA ALA A 91 -4.72 -0.73 5.54
C ALA A 91 -3.75 -1.79 6.09
N VAL A 92 -3.74 -1.96 7.41
CA VAL A 92 -2.69 -2.75 8.09
C VAL A 92 -2.74 -4.24 7.75
N CYS A 93 -3.93 -4.83 7.58
CA CYS A 93 -4.08 -6.25 7.32
C CYS A 93 -4.48 -6.56 5.87
N GLU A 94 -5.60 -6.07 5.42
CA GLU A 94 -6.13 -6.38 4.09
C GLU A 94 -6.96 -5.20 3.57
N MET A 95 -6.85 -4.96 2.26
CA MET A 95 -7.68 -3.98 1.56
C MET A 95 -8.53 -4.68 0.52
N ARG A 96 -9.84 -4.46 0.57
CA ARG A 96 -10.81 -4.88 -0.46
C ARG A 96 -11.69 -3.71 -0.86
N GLY A 97 -11.43 -3.13 -2.02
CA GLY A 97 -12.17 -1.99 -2.52
C GLY A 97 -11.28 -0.91 -3.10
N VAL A 98 -11.43 0.33 -2.65
CA VAL A 98 -10.71 1.48 -3.20
C VAL A 98 -10.00 2.24 -2.09
N GLN A 99 -8.70 2.49 -2.28
CA GLN A 99 -7.93 3.48 -1.51
C GLN A 99 -7.54 4.63 -2.42
N ALA A 100 -7.74 5.86 -1.96
CA ALA A 100 -7.31 7.05 -2.68
C ALA A 100 -6.67 8.06 -1.72
N ALA A 101 -5.42 8.44 -1.99
CA ALA A 101 -4.70 9.44 -1.23
C ALA A 101 -3.99 10.45 -2.13
N PHE A 102 -3.72 11.63 -1.59
CA PHE A 102 -2.93 12.61 -2.34
C PHE A 102 -1.48 12.18 -2.48
N LEU A 103 -0.84 11.65 -1.42
CA LEU A 103 0.56 11.26 -1.51
C LEU A 103 0.78 9.74 -1.55
N PHE A 104 0.27 8.99 -0.55
CA PHE A 104 0.63 7.58 -0.43
C PHE A 104 -0.52 6.68 0.01
N ASP A 105 -0.63 5.51 -0.63
CA ASP A 105 -1.42 4.38 -0.18
C ASP A 105 -0.50 3.22 0.20
N TYR A 106 -0.71 2.65 1.38
CA TYR A 106 0.13 1.60 1.92
C TYR A 106 -0.70 0.42 2.44
N THR A 107 -0.47 -0.77 1.88
CA THR A 107 -1.10 -2.01 2.31
C THR A 107 -0.03 -3.10 2.42
N PRO A 108 0.51 -3.38 3.62
CA PRO A 108 1.61 -4.34 3.80
C PRO A 108 1.23 -5.80 3.53
N HIS A 109 -0.02 -6.08 3.24
CA HIS A 109 -0.54 -7.40 2.91
C HIS A 109 -1.22 -7.39 1.54
N ASP A 110 -2.42 -7.95 1.45
CA ASP A 110 -3.12 -8.14 0.19
C ASP A 110 -4.02 -6.95 -0.13
N ALA A 111 -3.89 -6.42 -1.33
CA ALA A 111 -4.74 -5.36 -1.87
C ALA A 111 -5.62 -5.93 -3.01
N TRP A 112 -6.92 -6.00 -2.74
CA TRP A 112 -7.94 -6.42 -3.70
C TRP A 112 -8.76 -5.20 -4.15
N GLY A 113 -8.57 -4.76 -5.38
CA GLY A 113 -9.29 -3.64 -5.93
C GLY A 113 -8.39 -2.55 -6.47
N TRP A 114 -8.61 -1.30 -6.09
CA TRP A 114 -7.89 -0.16 -6.66
C TRP A 114 -7.21 0.69 -5.59
N GLN A 115 -5.89 0.89 -5.75
CA GLN A 115 -5.11 1.88 -5.02
C GLN A 115 -4.73 3.03 -5.95
N PHE A 116 -4.99 4.25 -5.51
CA PHE A 116 -4.66 5.46 -6.25
C PHE A 116 -3.95 6.48 -5.37
N ALA A 117 -2.75 6.91 -5.78
CA ALA A 117 -2.05 8.01 -5.12
C ALA A 117 -1.27 8.85 -6.14
N LEU A 118 -1.05 10.13 -5.85
CA LEU A 118 -0.19 10.95 -6.72
C LEU A 118 1.29 10.67 -6.47
N GLY A 119 1.71 10.45 -5.25
CA GLY A 119 3.10 10.13 -4.91
C GLY A 119 3.43 8.67 -5.14
N GLY A 120 2.82 7.77 -4.39
CA GLY A 120 3.14 6.36 -4.53
C GLY A 120 2.15 5.40 -3.88
N THR A 121 2.17 4.16 -4.37
CA THR A 121 1.37 3.06 -3.83
C THR A 121 2.27 1.89 -3.47
N TYR A 122 1.98 1.25 -2.35
CA TYR A 122 2.65 0.03 -1.92
C TYR A 122 1.66 -1.05 -1.53
N ALA A 123 1.86 -2.26 -2.03
CA ALA A 123 1.22 -3.45 -1.50
C ALA A 123 2.15 -4.66 -1.58
N ASN A 124 1.93 -5.65 -0.73
CA ASN A 124 2.69 -6.91 -0.83
C ASN A 124 2.21 -7.73 -2.02
N ARG A 125 0.89 -8.00 -2.08
CA ARG A 125 0.24 -8.63 -3.24
C ARG A 125 -0.90 -7.75 -3.73
N VAL A 126 -0.99 -7.57 -5.04
CA VAL A 126 -2.03 -6.77 -5.69
C VAL A 126 -2.89 -7.66 -6.56
N PHE A 127 -4.20 -7.64 -6.29
CA PHE A 127 -5.22 -8.24 -7.13
C PHE A 127 -6.16 -7.14 -7.63
N GLY A 128 -5.79 -6.52 -8.76
CA GLY A 128 -6.53 -5.41 -9.32
C GLY A 128 -5.65 -4.32 -9.92
N LEU A 129 -5.88 -3.07 -9.55
CA LEU A 129 -5.21 -1.92 -10.13
C LEU A 129 -4.44 -1.13 -9.06
N GLN A 130 -3.16 -0.91 -9.31
CA GLN A 130 -2.40 0.16 -8.64
C GLN A 130 -2.13 1.29 -9.62
N SER A 131 -2.43 2.52 -9.23
CA SER A 131 -2.10 3.68 -10.02
C SER A 131 -1.44 4.77 -9.19
N ALA A 132 -0.28 5.25 -9.66
CA ALA A 132 0.42 6.36 -9.05
C ALA A 132 1.08 7.23 -10.11
N LEU A 133 1.03 8.55 -9.94
CA LEU A 133 1.84 9.41 -10.79
C LEU A 133 3.33 9.29 -10.48
N GLY A 134 3.71 8.96 -9.25
CA GLY A 134 5.09 8.70 -8.89
C GLY A 134 5.46 7.23 -9.06
N VAL A 135 5.47 6.47 -7.95
CA VAL A 135 5.98 5.10 -7.90
C VAL A 135 4.92 4.13 -7.42
N SER A 136 4.67 3.08 -8.19
CA SER A 136 3.90 1.91 -7.76
C SER A 136 4.84 0.76 -7.43
N PHE A 137 4.78 0.25 -6.19
CA PHE A 137 5.61 -0.85 -5.75
C PHE A 137 4.78 -2.02 -5.26
N THR A 138 5.07 -3.21 -5.76
CA THR A 138 4.50 -4.45 -5.23
C THR A 138 5.52 -5.57 -5.23
N LYS A 139 5.33 -6.57 -4.38
CA LYS A 139 6.11 -7.80 -4.48
C LYS A 139 5.48 -8.77 -5.47
N GLU A 140 4.16 -8.86 -5.49
CA GLU A 140 3.47 -9.80 -6.36
C GLU A 140 2.28 -9.12 -7.03
N LEU A 141 2.30 -9.05 -8.37
CA LEU A 141 1.29 -8.38 -9.18
C LEU A 141 0.39 -9.39 -9.90
N HIS A 142 -0.90 -9.35 -9.54
CA HIS A 142 -1.98 -10.00 -10.26
C HIS A 142 -2.97 -8.93 -10.74
N GLY A 143 -2.67 -8.29 -11.86
CA GLY A 143 -3.49 -7.19 -12.36
C GLY A 143 -2.67 -6.14 -13.09
N ALA A 144 -2.93 -4.85 -12.83
CA ALA A 144 -2.29 -3.76 -13.54
C ALA A 144 -1.61 -2.77 -12.62
N GLN A 145 -0.44 -2.26 -13.04
CA GLN A 145 0.19 -1.07 -12.48
C GLN A 145 0.25 0.01 -13.55
N ILE A 146 -0.19 1.23 -13.21
CA ILE A 146 -0.16 2.39 -14.09
C ILE A 146 0.52 3.55 -13.37
N GLY A 147 1.62 4.06 -13.93
CA GLY A 147 2.35 5.14 -13.28
C GLY A 147 3.62 5.54 -14.03
N ILE A 148 4.36 6.51 -13.49
CA ILE A 148 5.65 6.88 -14.09
C ILE A 148 6.65 5.76 -13.87
N VAL A 149 6.76 5.26 -12.63
CA VAL A 149 7.65 4.15 -12.28
C VAL A 149 6.83 3.03 -11.65
N ASN A 150 6.83 1.87 -12.28
CA ASN A 150 6.17 0.67 -11.81
C ASN A 150 7.21 -0.39 -11.45
N TYR A 151 7.10 -0.97 -10.26
CA TYR A 151 7.99 -2.01 -9.79
C TYR A 151 7.21 -3.20 -9.25
N ALA A 152 7.52 -4.38 -9.74
CA ALA A 152 7.05 -5.65 -9.20
C ALA A 152 8.23 -6.63 -9.04
N GLU A 153 8.30 -7.33 -7.90
CA GLU A 153 9.29 -8.41 -7.75
C GLU A 153 8.88 -9.60 -8.62
N LYS A 154 7.57 -9.92 -8.63
CA LYS A 154 6.99 -10.99 -9.44
C LYS A 154 5.70 -10.50 -10.09
N CYS A 155 5.42 -11.01 -11.29
CA CYS A 155 4.18 -10.71 -12.02
C CYS A 155 3.58 -11.98 -12.61
N PRO A 156 2.99 -12.86 -11.80
CA PRO A 156 2.44 -14.11 -12.30
C PRO A 156 1.20 -13.93 -13.19
N GLY A 157 0.58 -12.76 -13.20
CA GLY A 157 -0.59 -12.51 -14.05
C GLY A 157 -0.96 -11.04 -14.08
N GLY A 158 -0.23 -10.24 -14.86
CA GLY A 158 -0.51 -8.83 -14.93
C GLY A 158 0.37 -8.08 -15.93
N PHE A 159 0.23 -6.76 -15.93
CA PHE A 159 1.02 -5.87 -16.77
C PHE A 159 1.28 -4.52 -16.10
N GLN A 160 2.28 -3.83 -16.62
CA GLN A 160 2.68 -2.49 -16.17
C GLN A 160 2.65 -1.52 -17.35
N ILE A 161 2.10 -0.33 -17.14
CA ILE A 161 2.11 0.77 -18.07
C ILE A 161 2.74 1.99 -17.41
N GLY A 162 3.83 2.49 -17.97
CA GLY A 162 4.53 3.65 -17.43
C GLY A 162 5.82 3.96 -18.15
N LEU A 163 6.47 5.05 -17.78
CA LEU A 163 7.76 5.39 -18.41
C LEU A 163 8.84 4.37 -18.08
N VAL A 164 8.83 3.86 -16.85
CA VAL A 164 9.77 2.85 -16.36
C VAL A 164 8.98 1.72 -15.73
N ASN A 165 9.05 0.54 -16.33
CA ASN A 165 8.37 -0.65 -15.82
C ASN A 165 9.40 -1.73 -15.50
N ILE A 166 9.36 -2.22 -14.27
CA ILE A 166 10.33 -3.18 -13.75
C ILE A 166 9.61 -4.40 -13.19
N ILE A 167 9.85 -5.56 -13.80
CA ILE A 167 9.43 -6.87 -13.30
C ILE A 167 10.71 -7.70 -13.08
N MET A 168 11.07 -7.94 -11.82
CA MET A 168 12.36 -8.57 -11.50
C MET A 168 12.46 -10.03 -11.91
N ASP A 169 11.32 -10.71 -11.99
CA ASP A 169 11.22 -12.14 -12.35
C ASP A 169 11.14 -12.36 -13.88
N ASN A 170 11.20 -11.31 -14.68
CA ASN A 170 11.12 -11.38 -16.13
C ASN A 170 12.51 -11.54 -16.76
N GLN A 171 12.58 -12.11 -17.98
CA GLN A 171 13.82 -12.21 -18.77
C GLN A 171 14.43 -10.82 -19.06
N PHE A 172 13.59 -9.84 -19.36
CA PHE A 172 13.94 -8.44 -19.48
C PHE A 172 13.30 -7.65 -18.34
N PRO A 173 14.01 -7.46 -17.22
CA PRO A 173 13.41 -6.85 -16.04
C PRO A 173 12.91 -5.43 -16.25
N LEU A 174 13.55 -4.64 -17.12
CA LEU A 174 13.22 -3.24 -17.36
C LEU A 174 12.79 -3.05 -18.81
N ILE A 175 11.53 -2.67 -18.98
CA ILE A 175 10.97 -2.34 -20.31
C ILE A 175 10.20 -1.01 -20.19
N PRO A 176 10.53 0.00 -21.00
CA PRO A 176 9.79 1.26 -21.00
C PRO A 176 8.41 1.09 -21.65
N PHE A 177 7.48 1.94 -21.25
CA PHE A 177 6.10 2.10 -21.69
C PHE A 177 5.16 0.94 -21.35
N PHE A 178 5.50 -0.29 -21.66
CA PHE A 178 4.66 -1.46 -21.37
C PHE A 178 5.52 -2.67 -21.02
N ASN A 179 5.19 -3.33 -19.91
CA ASN A 179 5.84 -4.57 -19.50
C ASN A 179 4.79 -5.57 -19.02
N CYS A 180 4.94 -6.82 -19.40
CA CYS A 180 4.15 -7.94 -18.86
C CYS A 180 5.07 -9.14 -18.66
N TYR A 181 4.60 -10.14 -17.97
CA TYR A 181 5.36 -11.38 -17.78
C TYR A 181 5.41 -12.18 -19.09
N PHE A 182 6.61 -12.59 -19.48
CA PHE A 182 6.90 -13.42 -20.64
C PHE A 182 7.62 -14.70 -20.22
#